data_2be34a3a216327cc741898980feb1913
#
_entry.id   2be34a3a216327cc741898980feb1913
#
_cell.length_a   1.000
_cell.length_b   1.000
_cell.length_c   1.000
_cell.angle_alpha   90.00
_cell.angle_beta   90.00
_cell.angle_gamma   90.00
#
_symmetry.space_group_name_H-M   'P 1'
#
loop_
_entity.id
_entity.type
_entity.pdbx_description
1 polymer ?
#
loop_
_entity_poly.entity_id
_entity_poly.type
_entity_poly.pdbx_seq_one_letter_code
_entity_poly.pdbx_strand_id
1 'polypeptide(L)'
;HAFQTTFFSATITPDTTRTNTMTPTQQLQSGIQALGLDLSAEQQTLLLAYTGLLKKWNKTYNLTALRDEAQMVSHHLLDSLTLLPYLQGAQTMLDVGSGGGQPGIPTAICRPDLNITLLDANTKKTAFLQQAVIELGLANVRVVSGRVEAVQDFQADIITSRAFAELADFVNWTAHLLKDGGRWVAMKGVYPEEEIAKLPDTVAVERVEALHV
;
A
#
# COMPACT_ATOMS: atom_id res chain seq x y z
N HIS A 1 32.93 2.17 -8.08
CA HIS A 1 32.36 1.20 -9.01
C HIS A 1 30.89 1.61 -9.25
N ALA A 2 30.64 2.06 -10.49
CA ALA A 2 29.30 2.48 -10.93
C ALA A 2 28.37 1.27 -11.03
N PHE A 3 27.25 1.31 -10.33
CA PHE A 3 26.14 0.39 -10.58
C PHE A 3 25.39 0.88 -11.82
N GLN A 4 25.55 0.17 -12.92
CA GLN A 4 24.73 0.36 -14.12
C GLN A 4 23.35 -0.22 -13.85
N THR A 5 22.34 0.63 -13.80
CA THR A 5 20.94 0.22 -13.90
C THR A 5 20.69 -0.12 -15.35
N THR A 6 20.65 -1.41 -15.67
CA THR A 6 20.32 -1.88 -17.03
C THR A 6 18.81 -1.85 -17.19
N PHE A 7 18.29 -0.84 -17.89
CA PHE A 7 16.95 -0.87 -18.42
C PHE A 7 16.90 -1.89 -19.56
N PHE A 8 16.28 -3.03 -19.35
CA PHE A 8 15.95 -3.94 -20.43
C PHE A 8 14.62 -3.47 -21.06
N SER A 9 14.70 -2.69 -22.12
CA SER A 9 13.56 -2.40 -22.99
C SER A 9 13.43 -3.54 -24.00
N ALA A 10 12.55 -4.48 -23.74
CA ALA A 10 12.10 -5.42 -24.77
C ALA A 10 10.97 -4.75 -25.53
N THR A 11 11.24 -4.26 -26.72
CA THR A 11 10.24 -3.91 -27.70
C THR A 11 9.67 -5.20 -28.27
N ILE A 12 8.49 -5.58 -27.78
CA ILE A 12 7.65 -6.56 -28.49
C ILE A 12 7.09 -5.82 -29.69
N THR A 13 7.48 -6.23 -30.89
CA THR A 13 6.81 -5.84 -32.12
C THR A 13 5.33 -6.20 -31.97
N PRO A 14 4.39 -5.26 -32.15
CA PRO A 14 2.97 -5.58 -32.01
C PRO A 14 2.58 -6.52 -33.15
N ASP A 15 2.28 -7.76 -32.79
CA ASP A 15 1.46 -8.61 -33.62
C ASP A 15 0.06 -8.02 -33.69
N THR A 16 -0.32 -7.45 -34.82
CA THR A 16 -1.56 -6.70 -35.06
C THR A 16 -2.78 -7.61 -35.18
N THR A 17 -2.82 -8.75 -34.48
CA THR A 17 -4.00 -9.61 -34.46
C THR A 17 -4.30 -10.10 -33.05
N ARG A 18 -5.29 -9.45 -32.41
CA ARG A 18 -5.90 -9.66 -31.11
C ARG A 18 -5.18 -8.93 -29.95
N THR A 19 -5.64 -7.73 -29.64
CA THR A 19 -5.54 -7.16 -28.30
C THR A 19 -6.35 -8.03 -27.34
N ASN A 20 -5.75 -9.11 -26.86
CA ASN A 20 -6.31 -9.87 -25.75
C ASN A 20 -5.99 -9.09 -24.46
N THR A 21 -6.72 -8.01 -24.23
CA THR A 21 -6.60 -7.24 -22.99
C THR A 21 -7.07 -8.14 -21.86
N MET A 22 -6.13 -8.51 -20.97
CA MET A 22 -6.44 -9.28 -19.76
C MET A 22 -7.55 -8.59 -18.98
N THR A 23 -8.52 -9.36 -18.49
CA THR A 23 -9.51 -8.83 -17.57
C THR A 23 -8.85 -8.46 -16.23
N PRO A 24 -9.44 -7.55 -15.44
CA PRO A 24 -8.93 -7.24 -14.10
C PRO A 24 -8.70 -8.48 -13.22
N THR A 25 -9.58 -9.49 -13.33
CA THR A 25 -9.44 -10.77 -12.63
C THR A 25 -8.20 -11.54 -13.09
N GLN A 26 -8.00 -11.66 -14.39
CA GLN A 26 -6.83 -12.34 -14.95
C GLN A 26 -5.52 -11.62 -14.59
N GLN A 27 -5.54 -10.29 -14.63
CA GLN A 27 -4.40 -9.47 -14.26
C GLN A 27 -4.04 -9.65 -12.78
N LEU A 28 -5.04 -9.63 -11.89
CA LEU A 28 -4.83 -9.87 -10.46
C LEU A 28 -4.27 -11.26 -10.21
N GLN A 29 -4.83 -12.31 -10.82
CA GLN A 29 -4.36 -13.68 -10.67
C GLN A 29 -2.92 -13.85 -11.15
N SER A 30 -2.59 -13.30 -12.31
CA SER A 30 -1.22 -13.33 -12.85
C SER A 30 -0.23 -12.61 -11.93
N GLY A 31 -0.61 -11.45 -11.41
CA GLY A 31 0.22 -10.69 -10.48
C GLY A 31 0.43 -11.41 -9.14
N ILE A 32 -0.61 -12.00 -8.55
CA ILE A 32 -0.51 -12.81 -7.33
C ILE A 32 0.48 -13.97 -7.52
N GLN A 33 0.37 -14.65 -8.66
CA GLN A 33 1.31 -15.74 -9.01
C GLN A 33 2.75 -15.23 -9.18
N ALA A 34 2.93 -14.11 -9.85
CA ALA A 34 4.26 -13.49 -10.05
C ALA A 34 4.89 -13.06 -8.72
N LEU A 35 4.09 -12.60 -7.76
CA LEU A 35 4.54 -12.25 -6.41
C LEU A 35 4.74 -13.48 -5.49
N GLY A 36 4.43 -14.68 -5.96
CA GLY A 36 4.54 -15.91 -5.16
C GLY A 36 3.58 -15.94 -3.96
N LEU A 37 2.44 -15.25 -4.05
CA LEU A 37 1.46 -15.19 -2.99
C LEU A 37 0.39 -16.29 -3.16
N ASP A 38 -0.10 -16.79 -2.03
CA ASP A 38 -1.23 -17.72 -1.98
C ASP A 38 -2.44 -17.00 -1.37
N LEU A 39 -3.37 -16.55 -2.21
CA LEU A 39 -4.58 -15.85 -1.81
C LEU A 39 -5.83 -16.66 -2.18
N SER A 40 -6.73 -16.78 -1.23
CA SER A 40 -8.02 -17.47 -1.46
C SER A 40 -8.87 -16.75 -2.51
N ALA A 41 -9.81 -17.47 -3.11
CA ALA A 41 -10.78 -16.90 -4.05
C ALA A 41 -11.61 -15.78 -3.42
N GLU A 42 -11.91 -15.88 -2.12
CA GLU A 42 -12.61 -14.83 -1.38
C GLU A 42 -11.77 -13.57 -1.26
N GLN A 43 -10.49 -13.67 -0.90
CA GLN A 43 -9.57 -12.53 -0.84
C GLN A 43 -9.44 -11.85 -2.19
N GLN A 44 -9.29 -12.62 -3.27
CA GLN A 44 -9.23 -12.07 -4.63
C GLN A 44 -10.52 -11.34 -5.01
N THR A 45 -11.68 -11.87 -4.63
CA THR A 45 -12.99 -11.24 -4.85
C THR A 45 -13.08 -9.91 -4.07
N LEU A 46 -12.67 -9.88 -2.81
CA LEU A 46 -12.66 -8.66 -1.98
C LEU A 46 -11.70 -7.60 -2.54
N LEU A 47 -10.51 -7.99 -3.03
CA LEU A 47 -9.56 -7.07 -3.66
C LEU A 47 -10.18 -6.40 -4.89
N LEU A 48 -10.88 -7.15 -5.76
CA LEU A 48 -11.57 -6.58 -6.92
C LEU A 48 -12.78 -5.73 -6.50
N ALA A 49 -13.53 -6.13 -5.48
CA ALA A 49 -14.62 -5.32 -4.93
C ALA A 49 -14.10 -3.97 -4.40
N TYR A 50 -12.95 -3.97 -3.73
CA TYR A 50 -12.30 -2.74 -3.27
C TYR A 50 -11.94 -1.81 -4.45
N THR A 51 -11.38 -2.32 -5.55
CA THR A 51 -11.11 -1.47 -6.74
C THR A 51 -12.38 -0.89 -7.33
N GLY A 52 -13.46 -1.66 -7.34
CA GLY A 52 -14.78 -1.17 -7.77
C GLY A 52 -15.29 -0.02 -6.92
N LEU A 53 -15.18 -0.13 -5.59
CA LEU A 53 -15.52 0.94 -4.64
C LEU A 53 -14.65 2.18 -4.85
N LEU A 54 -13.33 1.99 -4.93
CA LEU A 54 -12.39 3.07 -5.18
C LEU A 54 -12.70 3.82 -6.48
N LYS A 55 -12.97 3.11 -7.55
CA LYS A 55 -13.36 3.66 -8.86
C LYS A 55 -14.67 4.46 -8.77
N LYS A 56 -15.67 3.93 -8.06
CA LYS A 56 -16.97 4.59 -7.84
C LYS A 56 -16.79 5.92 -7.11
N TRP A 57 -16.09 5.91 -5.96
CA TRP A 57 -15.90 7.09 -5.14
C TRP A 57 -14.92 8.09 -5.74
N ASN A 58 -13.93 7.64 -6.50
CA ASN A 58 -12.95 8.49 -7.17
C ASN A 58 -13.59 9.48 -8.16
N LYS A 59 -14.75 9.15 -8.73
CA LYS A 59 -15.51 10.05 -9.61
C LYS A 59 -15.93 11.35 -8.92
N THR A 60 -16.15 11.30 -7.60
CA THR A 60 -16.64 12.44 -6.82
C THR A 60 -15.56 13.08 -5.96
N TYR A 61 -14.64 12.28 -5.38
CA TYR A 61 -13.75 12.73 -4.31
C TYR A 61 -12.27 12.80 -4.70
N ASN A 62 -11.90 12.41 -5.92
CA ASN A 62 -10.50 12.43 -6.39
C ASN A 62 -9.54 11.72 -5.41
N LEU A 63 -9.88 10.48 -5.04
CA LEU A 63 -9.11 9.67 -4.10
C LEU A 63 -7.77 9.20 -4.68
N THR A 64 -7.70 9.03 -6.00
CA THR A 64 -6.52 8.62 -6.75
C THR A 64 -6.48 9.30 -8.13
N ALA A 65 -5.27 9.49 -8.65
CA ALA A 65 -5.06 9.98 -10.02
C ALA A 65 -5.45 8.94 -11.09
N LEU A 66 -5.43 7.65 -10.75
CA LEU A 66 -5.75 6.57 -11.68
C LEU A 66 -7.25 6.53 -11.98
N ARG A 67 -7.58 6.34 -13.26
CA ARG A 67 -8.96 6.26 -13.75
C ARG A 67 -9.28 4.91 -14.38
N ASP A 68 -8.27 4.24 -14.90
CA ASP A 68 -8.39 2.95 -15.54
C ASP A 68 -8.32 1.81 -14.52
N GLU A 69 -9.20 0.81 -14.68
CA GLU A 69 -9.33 -0.31 -13.75
C GLU A 69 -8.11 -1.24 -13.80
N ALA A 70 -7.56 -1.47 -15.00
CA ALA A 70 -6.36 -2.29 -15.15
C ALA A 70 -5.15 -1.63 -14.43
N GLN A 71 -5.02 -0.31 -14.54
CA GLN A 71 -4.01 0.45 -13.78
C GLN A 71 -4.26 0.40 -12.27
N MET A 72 -5.52 0.39 -11.82
CA MET A 72 -5.83 0.22 -10.39
C MET A 72 -5.41 -1.16 -9.88
N VAL A 73 -5.56 -2.22 -10.68
CA VAL A 73 -5.09 -3.56 -10.29
C VAL A 73 -3.57 -3.59 -10.13
N SER A 74 -2.81 -3.10 -11.12
CA SER A 74 -1.34 -3.13 -11.04
C SER A 74 -0.79 -2.14 -9.99
N HIS A 75 -1.12 -0.85 -10.11
CA HIS A 75 -0.51 0.22 -9.32
C HIS A 75 -1.13 0.42 -7.94
N HIS A 76 -2.27 -0.19 -7.64
CA HIS A 76 -2.88 -0.12 -6.32
C HIS A 76 -2.92 -1.47 -5.62
N LEU A 77 -3.48 -2.51 -6.25
CA LEU A 77 -3.54 -3.81 -5.59
C LEU A 77 -2.17 -4.49 -5.54
N LEU A 78 -1.60 -4.82 -6.70
CA LEU A 78 -0.36 -5.59 -6.73
C LEU A 78 0.80 -4.87 -6.06
N ASP A 79 0.91 -3.55 -6.25
CA ASP A 79 1.88 -2.72 -5.52
C ASP A 79 1.67 -2.83 -4.01
N SER A 80 0.43 -2.73 -3.51
CA SER A 80 0.13 -2.90 -2.08
C SER A 80 0.47 -4.30 -1.55
N LEU A 81 0.27 -5.35 -2.35
CA LEU A 81 0.55 -6.73 -1.96
C LEU A 81 2.04 -7.02 -1.80
N THR A 82 2.92 -6.22 -2.41
CA THR A 82 4.37 -6.33 -2.20
C THR A 82 4.79 -6.09 -0.74
N LEU A 83 3.92 -5.46 0.06
CA LEU A 83 4.15 -5.24 1.48
C LEU A 83 4.06 -6.53 2.32
N LEU A 84 3.25 -7.53 1.90
CA LEU A 84 2.92 -8.69 2.71
C LEU A 84 4.11 -9.48 3.27
N PRO A 85 5.21 -9.73 2.53
CA PRO A 85 6.38 -10.43 3.05
C PRO A 85 7.05 -9.73 4.24
N TYR A 86 6.92 -8.40 4.34
CA TYR A 86 7.55 -7.59 5.37
C TYR A 86 6.73 -7.50 6.66
N LEU A 87 5.54 -8.10 6.70
CA LEU A 87 4.62 -8.05 7.84
C LEU A 87 4.69 -9.29 8.74
N GLN A 88 5.69 -10.14 8.55
CA GLN A 88 5.83 -11.35 9.35
C GLN A 88 6.05 -11.01 10.84
N GLY A 89 5.32 -11.72 11.72
CA GLY A 89 5.38 -11.55 13.16
C GLY A 89 4.65 -10.32 13.70
N ALA A 90 4.18 -9.39 12.84
CA ALA A 90 3.42 -8.22 13.28
C ALA A 90 1.97 -8.60 13.64
N GLN A 91 1.45 -7.99 14.68
CA GLN A 91 0.04 -8.09 15.11
C GLN A 91 -0.74 -6.78 14.86
N THR A 92 -0.02 -5.66 14.77
CA THR A 92 -0.61 -4.34 14.56
C THR A 92 0.14 -3.57 13.49
N MET A 93 -0.59 -2.89 12.62
CA MET A 93 -0.04 -2.01 11.58
C MET A 93 -0.77 -0.67 11.57
N LEU A 94 -0.01 0.40 11.42
CA LEU A 94 -0.51 1.75 11.14
C LEU A 94 -0.17 2.15 9.71
N ASP A 95 -1.17 2.49 8.92
CA ASP A 95 -1.01 3.08 7.59
C ASP A 95 -1.25 4.59 7.69
N VAL A 96 -0.19 5.38 7.48
CA VAL A 96 -0.20 6.84 7.65
C VAL A 96 -0.37 7.53 6.31
N GLY A 97 -1.37 8.42 6.25
CA GLY A 97 -1.77 9.04 5.00
C GLY A 97 -2.44 8.04 4.05
N SER A 98 -3.33 7.21 4.58
CA SER A 98 -3.93 6.07 3.88
C SER A 98 -4.65 6.44 2.59
N GLY A 99 -5.09 7.68 2.43
CA GLY A 99 -5.67 8.19 1.19
C GLY A 99 -6.85 7.39 0.68
N GLY A 100 -6.66 6.74 -0.45
CA GLY A 100 -7.61 5.79 -1.03
C GLY A 100 -7.56 4.39 -0.40
N GLY A 101 -6.79 4.20 0.69
CA GLY A 101 -6.70 2.94 1.42
C GLY A 101 -5.53 2.03 1.03
N GLN A 102 -4.55 2.55 0.30
CA GLN A 102 -3.36 1.78 -0.08
C GLN A 102 -2.15 2.18 0.78
N PRO A 103 -1.40 1.19 1.31
CA PRO A 103 -1.55 -0.25 1.14
C PRO A 103 -2.50 -0.91 2.15
N GLY A 104 -3.11 -0.16 3.08
CA GLY A 104 -3.80 -0.68 4.26
C GLY A 104 -4.98 -1.59 3.96
N ILE A 105 -5.92 -1.23 3.06
CA ILE A 105 -7.09 -2.06 2.75
C ILE A 105 -6.70 -3.37 2.04
N PRO A 106 -5.88 -3.37 0.97
CA PRO A 106 -5.40 -4.63 0.37
C PRO A 106 -4.68 -5.53 1.39
N THR A 107 -3.87 -4.94 2.26
CA THR A 107 -3.21 -5.69 3.34
C THR A 107 -4.23 -6.31 4.30
N ALA A 108 -5.26 -5.56 4.72
CA ALA A 108 -6.30 -6.04 5.63
C ALA A 108 -7.07 -7.23 5.06
N ILE A 109 -7.36 -7.22 3.77
CA ILE A 109 -8.02 -8.31 3.06
C ILE A 109 -7.14 -9.58 3.07
N CYS A 110 -5.83 -9.41 2.85
CA CYS A 110 -4.90 -10.53 2.78
C CYS A 110 -4.43 -11.05 4.15
N ARG A 111 -4.50 -10.21 5.18
CA ARG A 111 -4.04 -10.50 6.55
C ARG A 111 -5.15 -10.21 7.58
N PRO A 112 -6.21 -11.05 7.62
CA PRO A 112 -7.31 -10.87 8.57
C PRO A 112 -6.88 -11.04 10.03
N ASP A 113 -5.73 -11.62 10.29
CA ASP A 113 -5.07 -11.76 11.59
C ASP A 113 -4.37 -10.47 12.07
N LEU A 114 -4.08 -9.52 11.17
CA LEU A 114 -3.37 -8.28 11.47
C LEU A 114 -4.36 -7.15 11.75
N ASN A 115 -4.27 -6.52 12.91
CA ASN A 115 -5.08 -5.35 13.24
C ASN A 115 -4.49 -4.10 12.58
N ILE A 116 -5.24 -3.45 11.69
CA ILE A 116 -4.78 -2.33 10.89
C ILE A 116 -5.53 -1.05 11.28
N THR A 117 -4.77 0.00 11.53
CA THR A 117 -5.30 1.35 11.68
C THR A 117 -4.96 2.15 10.43
N LEU A 118 -6.00 2.68 9.76
CA LEU A 118 -5.88 3.60 8.63
C LEU A 118 -6.02 5.02 9.15
N LEU A 119 -5.01 5.85 8.93
CA LEU A 119 -4.98 7.24 9.41
C LEU A 119 -4.86 8.20 8.22
N ASP A 120 -5.77 9.15 8.13
CA ASP A 120 -5.68 10.27 7.17
C ASP A 120 -6.27 11.54 7.78
N ALA A 121 -5.67 12.69 7.48
CA ALA A 121 -6.15 13.99 7.97
C ALA A 121 -7.35 14.52 7.14
N ASN A 122 -7.58 13.97 5.94
CA ASN A 122 -8.65 14.41 5.06
C ASN A 122 -9.95 13.65 5.36
N THR A 123 -10.95 14.37 5.89
CA THR A 123 -12.24 13.78 6.28
C THR A 123 -13.02 13.12 5.13
N LYS A 124 -12.86 13.60 3.88
CA LYS A 124 -13.48 12.96 2.70
C LYS A 124 -12.84 11.60 2.41
N LYS A 125 -11.51 11.50 2.57
CA LYS A 125 -10.80 10.23 2.42
C LYS A 125 -11.16 9.26 3.53
N THR A 126 -11.19 9.70 4.79
CA THR A 126 -11.59 8.82 5.90
C THR A 126 -13.05 8.38 5.83
N ALA A 127 -13.95 9.20 5.29
CA ALA A 127 -15.33 8.78 5.02
C ALA A 127 -15.38 7.64 3.98
N PHE A 128 -14.57 7.72 2.91
CA PHE A 128 -14.41 6.62 1.97
C PHE A 128 -13.84 5.36 2.65
N LEU A 129 -12.78 5.51 3.45
CA LEU A 129 -12.17 4.38 4.15
C LEU A 129 -13.17 3.67 5.07
N GLN A 130 -13.96 4.43 5.84
CA GLN A 130 -15.02 3.87 6.70
C GLN A 130 -16.05 3.10 5.88
N GLN A 131 -16.51 3.68 4.76
CA GLN A 131 -17.47 3.00 3.89
C GLN A 131 -16.89 1.73 3.30
N ALA A 132 -15.64 1.74 2.83
CA ALA A 132 -14.97 0.57 2.28
C ALA A 132 -14.82 -0.54 3.34
N VAL A 133 -14.42 -0.19 4.57
CA VAL A 133 -14.33 -1.14 5.69
C VAL A 133 -15.66 -1.83 5.96
N ILE A 134 -16.77 -1.06 5.95
CA ILE A 134 -18.12 -1.59 6.17
C ILE A 134 -18.56 -2.50 5.01
N GLU A 135 -18.43 -2.01 3.77
CA GLU A 135 -18.91 -2.74 2.58
C GLU A 135 -18.11 -4.03 2.34
N LEU A 136 -16.81 -4.04 2.68
CA LEU A 136 -15.94 -5.21 2.54
C LEU A 136 -15.92 -6.12 3.78
N GLY A 137 -16.59 -5.72 4.86
CA GLY A 137 -16.68 -6.53 6.09
C GLY A 137 -15.34 -6.70 6.81
N LEU A 138 -14.43 -5.70 6.78
CA LEU A 138 -13.10 -5.79 7.35
C LEU A 138 -13.10 -5.54 8.86
N ALA A 139 -13.34 -6.60 9.64
CA ALA A 139 -13.41 -6.52 11.10
C ALA A 139 -12.07 -6.18 11.78
N ASN A 140 -10.95 -6.37 11.07
CA ASN A 140 -9.61 -6.11 11.54
C ASN A 140 -9.10 -4.68 11.22
N VAL A 141 -9.98 -3.79 10.75
CA VAL A 141 -9.60 -2.43 10.34
C VAL A 141 -10.29 -1.37 11.20
N ARG A 142 -9.51 -0.43 11.69
CA ARG A 142 -9.95 0.81 12.33
C ARG A 142 -9.57 2.01 11.47
N VAL A 143 -10.48 2.97 11.30
CA VAL A 143 -10.20 4.24 10.60
C VAL A 143 -10.14 5.38 11.60
N VAL A 144 -9.08 6.18 11.51
CA VAL A 144 -8.85 7.38 12.34
C VAL A 144 -8.74 8.60 11.44
N SER A 145 -9.53 9.63 11.73
CA SER A 145 -9.48 10.91 11.04
C SER A 145 -8.71 11.90 11.88
N GLY A 146 -7.57 12.38 11.37
CA GLY A 146 -6.75 13.34 12.09
C GLY A 146 -5.31 13.39 11.59
N ARG A 147 -4.55 14.30 12.18
CA ARG A 147 -3.10 14.37 11.95
C ARG A 147 -2.39 13.37 12.82
N VAL A 148 -1.29 12.81 12.32
CA VAL A 148 -0.53 11.76 13.01
C VAL A 148 0.05 12.25 14.34
N GLU A 149 0.44 13.51 14.42
CA GLU A 149 1.01 14.13 15.62
C GLU A 149 -0.02 14.25 16.77
N ALA A 150 -1.30 14.20 16.45
CA ALA A 150 -2.39 14.26 17.44
C ALA A 150 -2.83 12.87 17.94
N VAL A 151 -2.37 11.80 17.32
CA VAL A 151 -2.68 10.43 17.73
C VAL A 151 -1.83 10.08 18.97
N GLN A 152 -2.50 9.64 20.03
CA GLN A 152 -1.88 9.21 21.29
C GLN A 152 -2.49 7.88 21.73
N ASP A 153 -1.88 7.24 22.71
CA ASP A 153 -2.37 5.98 23.31
C ASP A 153 -2.55 4.82 22.31
N PHE A 154 -1.73 4.83 21.27
CA PHE A 154 -1.68 3.77 20.26
C PHE A 154 -0.23 3.50 19.85
N GLN A 155 0.13 2.23 19.70
CA GLN A 155 1.42 1.80 19.18
C GLN A 155 1.25 0.63 18.22
N ALA A 156 2.03 0.62 17.14
CA ALA A 156 2.04 -0.41 16.12
C ALA A 156 3.38 -1.13 16.02
N ASP A 157 3.34 -2.41 15.65
CA ASP A 157 4.53 -3.21 15.31
C ASP A 157 5.13 -2.74 13.98
N ILE A 158 4.26 -2.34 13.05
CA ILE A 158 4.63 -1.82 11.73
C ILE A 158 3.95 -0.47 11.52
N ILE A 159 4.72 0.52 11.08
CA ILE A 159 4.17 1.77 10.54
C ILE A 159 4.54 1.84 9.06
N THR A 160 3.54 1.96 8.20
CA THR A 160 3.72 2.06 6.76
C THR A 160 3.15 3.36 6.21
N SER A 161 3.67 3.76 5.06
CA SER A 161 3.11 4.85 4.27
C SER A 161 3.42 4.67 2.80
N ARG A 162 2.56 5.22 1.95
CA ARG A 162 2.77 5.35 0.51
C ARG A 162 2.55 6.79 0.08
N ALA A 163 3.57 7.44 -0.53
CA ALA A 163 3.51 8.83 -1.00
C ALA A 163 3.03 9.84 0.07
N PHE A 164 3.47 9.68 1.31
CA PHE A 164 3.04 10.51 2.44
C PHE A 164 3.97 11.71 2.67
N ALA A 165 5.26 11.46 2.92
CA ALA A 165 6.26 12.48 3.25
C ALA A 165 7.67 12.01 2.88
N GLU A 166 8.69 12.86 3.05
CA GLU A 166 10.09 12.41 3.09
C GLU A 166 10.32 11.44 4.25
N LEU A 167 11.31 10.54 4.13
CA LEU A 167 11.55 9.50 5.15
C LEU A 167 11.84 10.07 6.53
N ALA A 168 12.60 11.17 6.62
CA ALA A 168 12.92 11.81 7.89
C ALA A 168 11.67 12.35 8.59
N ASP A 169 10.77 13.00 7.85
CA ASP A 169 9.51 13.51 8.39
C ASP A 169 8.58 12.36 8.79
N PHE A 170 8.47 11.33 7.93
CA PHE A 170 7.67 10.15 8.22
C PHE A 170 8.09 9.50 9.55
N VAL A 171 9.38 9.26 9.73
CA VAL A 171 9.93 8.68 10.96
C VAL A 171 9.71 9.61 12.17
N ASN A 172 10.07 10.90 12.04
CA ASN A 172 9.96 11.85 13.14
C ASN A 172 8.53 12.04 13.63
N TRP A 173 7.56 12.13 12.70
CA TRP A 173 6.15 12.35 13.06
C TRP A 173 5.49 11.11 13.63
N THR A 174 6.03 9.92 13.37
CA THR A 174 5.41 8.65 13.76
C THR A 174 6.16 7.88 14.84
N ALA A 175 7.35 8.34 15.26
CA ALA A 175 8.20 7.64 16.21
C ALA A 175 7.48 7.28 17.52
N HIS A 176 6.63 8.19 18.02
CA HIS A 176 5.87 7.98 19.26
C HIS A 176 4.78 6.88 19.14
N LEU A 177 4.46 6.47 17.92
CA LEU A 177 3.47 5.42 17.60
C LEU A 177 4.11 4.07 17.27
N LEU A 178 5.44 4.00 17.25
CA LEU A 178 6.13 2.75 16.99
C LEU A 178 6.42 2.03 18.31
N LYS A 179 6.10 0.75 18.40
CA LYS A 179 6.48 -0.11 19.51
C LYS A 179 7.99 -0.32 19.58
N ASP A 180 8.50 -0.61 20.75
CA ASP A 180 9.87 -1.11 20.91
C ASP A 180 10.06 -2.37 20.06
N GLY A 181 11.11 -2.38 19.22
CA GLY A 181 11.34 -3.46 18.26
C GLY A 181 10.44 -3.45 17.02
N GLY A 182 9.58 -2.45 16.89
CA GLY A 182 8.80 -2.20 15.68
C GLY A 182 9.65 -1.62 14.54
N ARG A 183 9.06 -1.51 13.35
CA ARG A 183 9.77 -1.00 12.16
C ARG A 183 8.87 -0.16 11.25
N TRP A 184 9.50 0.77 10.57
CA TRP A 184 8.88 1.51 9.48
C TRP A 184 9.06 0.76 8.17
N VAL A 185 8.03 0.74 7.35
CA VAL A 185 8.05 0.19 5.99
C VAL A 185 7.47 1.22 5.03
N ALA A 186 8.33 2.02 4.40
CA ALA A 186 7.92 3.07 3.47
C ALA A 186 7.92 2.57 2.02
N MET A 187 6.82 2.81 1.30
CA MET A 187 6.71 2.52 -0.13
C MET A 187 7.05 3.78 -0.93
N LYS A 188 8.10 3.73 -1.74
CA LYS A 188 8.61 4.85 -2.55
C LYS A 188 8.58 4.49 -4.03
N GLY A 189 8.24 5.47 -4.87
CA GLY A 189 8.19 5.29 -6.33
C GLY A 189 9.57 5.31 -7.00
N VAL A 190 10.59 5.85 -6.30
CA VAL A 190 11.99 5.91 -6.76
C VAL A 190 12.91 5.55 -5.60
N TYR A 191 14.15 5.17 -5.92
CA TYR A 191 15.16 4.88 -4.89
C TYR A 191 15.44 6.14 -4.05
N PRO A 192 15.25 6.11 -2.72
CA PRO A 192 15.24 7.31 -1.88
C PRO A 192 16.63 7.66 -1.30
N GLU A 193 17.70 7.68 -2.10
CA GLU A 193 19.08 7.87 -1.62
C GLU A 193 19.25 9.16 -0.80
N GLU A 194 18.75 10.29 -1.33
CA GLU A 194 18.84 11.58 -0.65
C GLU A 194 18.00 11.66 0.62
N GLU A 195 16.87 10.96 0.64
CA GLU A 195 16.02 10.88 1.83
C GLU A 195 16.64 10.00 2.93
N ILE A 196 17.28 8.90 2.55
CA ILE A 196 18.03 8.02 3.46
C ILE A 196 19.16 8.79 4.12
N ALA A 197 19.90 9.62 3.37
CA ALA A 197 20.99 10.41 3.92
C ALA A 197 20.57 11.47 4.96
N LYS A 198 19.27 11.79 5.01
CA LYS A 198 18.69 12.75 5.97
C LYS A 198 18.06 12.08 7.20
N LEU A 199 18.05 10.75 7.27
CA LEU A 199 17.48 10.05 8.42
C LEU A 199 18.27 10.37 9.70
N PRO A 200 17.59 10.43 10.87
CA PRO A 200 18.28 10.57 12.16
C PRO A 200 19.27 9.42 12.41
N ASP A 201 20.39 9.69 13.07
CA ASP A 201 21.41 8.69 13.43
C ASP A 201 20.86 7.54 14.29
N THR A 202 19.73 7.76 14.94
CA THR A 202 19.01 6.75 15.74
C THR A 202 18.21 5.74 14.92
N VAL A 203 18.10 5.95 13.61
CA VAL A 203 17.33 5.10 12.70
C VAL A 203 18.28 4.31 11.80
N ALA A 204 18.24 2.98 11.93
CA ALA A 204 18.99 2.08 11.06
C ALA A 204 18.15 1.67 9.86
N VAL A 205 18.71 1.81 8.66
CA VAL A 205 18.10 1.26 7.43
C VAL A 205 18.48 -0.21 7.34
N GLU A 206 17.50 -1.11 7.53
CA GLU A 206 17.73 -2.55 7.46
C GLU A 206 17.81 -3.04 6.01
N ARG A 207 16.97 -2.49 5.14
CA ARG A 207 16.85 -2.97 3.76
C ARG A 207 16.26 -1.90 2.84
N VAL A 208 16.71 -1.87 1.60
CA VAL A 208 16.09 -1.15 0.48
C VAL A 208 16.01 -2.11 -0.69
N GLU A 209 14.80 -2.37 -1.18
CA GLU A 209 14.57 -3.31 -2.29
C GLU A 209 13.80 -2.63 -3.42
N ALA A 210 14.21 -2.88 -4.65
CA ALA A 210 13.41 -2.57 -5.82
C ALA A 210 12.39 -3.69 -6.04
N LEU A 211 11.10 -3.33 -5.99
CA LEU A 211 10.00 -4.26 -6.21
C LEU A 211 9.46 -4.06 -7.63
N HIS A 212 9.22 -5.14 -8.33
CA HIS A 212 8.66 -5.14 -9.68
C HIS A 212 7.28 -5.79 -9.64
N VAL A 213 6.29 -5.08 -10.16
CA VAL A 213 4.88 -5.52 -10.23
C VAL A 213 4.41 -5.54 -11.67
#